data_af0f2d2debbb2316978a81ca25b181ee
#
_entry.id   af0f2d2debbb2316978a81ca25b181ee
#
_cell.length_a   1.000
_cell.length_b   1.000
_cell.length_c   1.000
_cell.angle_alpha   90.00
_cell.angle_beta   90.00
_cell.angle_gamma   90.00
#
_symmetry.space_group_name_H-M   'P 1'
#
loop_
_entity.id
_entity.type
_entity.pdbx_description
1 polymer ?
#
loop_
_entity_poly.entity_id
_entity_poly.type
_entity_poly.pdbx_seq_one_letter_code
_entity_poly.pdbx_strand_id
1 'polypeptide(L)'
;MNQAELNKEELCRFICQELPSHRLQQMLESIEVAFQKSDSHLKETYKHVPLAGPGPQSHHFTVQEALLSLPKDENFEVSNQVTKPAGGHYALVRAGIMQITTSVITMGRTPPIRDARFRRLLGLINKRLERQQPDLFGISASPLGPSQDALHALLLPHTTKWSESDHSSPIGVTIAVPYSDPQAGFHLFIDVGQLWQYYSEAGDEVEDIAYPTLRDRMRRAENRDQSEGGNE
;
A
#
# COMPACT_ATOMS: atom_id res chain seq x y z
N MET A 1 14.44 10.00 21.27
CA MET A 1 13.93 9.45 20.01
C MET A 1 14.92 8.39 19.55
N ASN A 2 14.45 7.19 19.23
CA ASN A 2 15.32 6.08 18.79
C ASN A 2 15.67 6.29 17.30
N GLN A 3 16.86 5.89 16.83
CA GLN A 3 17.30 5.99 15.42
C GLN A 3 16.29 5.35 14.45
N ALA A 4 15.65 4.24 14.84
CA ALA A 4 14.63 3.59 14.03
C ALA A 4 13.35 4.44 13.88
N GLU A 5 13.00 5.27 14.87
CA GLU A 5 11.87 6.20 14.81
C GLU A 5 12.20 7.39 13.92
N LEU A 6 13.42 7.92 14.00
CA LEU A 6 13.90 8.99 13.13
C LEU A 6 13.86 8.57 11.65
N ASN A 7 14.34 7.37 11.35
CA ASN A 7 14.30 6.84 9.98
C ASN A 7 12.87 6.66 9.44
N LYS A 8 11.90 6.32 10.30
CA LYS A 8 10.48 6.22 9.89
C LYS A 8 9.88 7.58 9.55
N GLU A 9 10.12 8.59 10.38
CA GLU A 9 9.66 9.95 10.11
C GLU A 9 10.25 10.51 8.82
N GLU A 10 11.54 10.31 8.58
CA GLU A 10 12.22 10.73 7.35
C GLU A 10 11.60 10.06 6.13
N LEU A 11 11.31 8.75 6.19
CA LEU A 11 10.64 8.03 5.11
C LEU A 11 9.21 8.55 4.88
N CYS A 12 8.45 8.83 5.94
CA CYS A 12 7.11 9.39 5.82
C CYS A 12 7.13 10.77 5.14
N ARG A 13 8.03 11.67 5.58
CA ARG A 13 8.20 12.99 4.96
C ARG A 13 8.63 12.89 3.50
N PHE A 14 9.56 11.99 3.19
CA PHE A 14 9.98 11.72 1.82
C PHE A 14 8.82 11.24 0.94
N ILE A 15 8.00 10.30 1.44
CA ILE A 15 6.82 9.83 0.72
C ILE A 15 5.85 10.98 0.44
N CYS A 16 5.59 11.83 1.43
CA CYS A 16 4.70 12.99 1.27
C CYS A 16 5.23 14.03 0.28
N GLN A 17 6.55 14.18 0.16
CA GLN A 17 7.18 15.07 -0.83
C GLN A 17 7.06 14.55 -2.26
N GLU A 18 7.26 13.24 -2.46
CA GLU A 18 7.27 12.62 -3.79
C GLU A 18 5.86 12.26 -4.29
N LEU A 19 4.94 11.93 -3.39
CA LEU A 19 3.56 11.58 -3.68
C LEU A 19 2.62 12.64 -3.08
N PRO A 20 2.16 13.63 -3.84
CA PRO A 20 1.25 14.67 -3.34
C PRO A 20 -0.04 14.08 -2.76
N SER A 21 -0.61 14.75 -1.74
CA SER A 21 -1.81 14.30 -1.02
C SER A 21 -2.98 13.98 -1.95
N HIS A 22 -3.27 14.87 -2.91
CA HIS A 22 -4.35 14.68 -3.88
C HIS A 22 -4.14 13.44 -4.77
N ARG A 23 -2.88 13.06 -5.09
CA ARG A 23 -2.57 11.84 -5.87
C ARG A 23 -2.79 10.60 -5.03
N LEU A 24 -2.37 10.60 -3.78
CA LEU A 24 -2.65 9.51 -2.85
C LEU A 24 -4.17 9.34 -2.69
N GLN A 25 -4.92 10.43 -2.53
CA GLN A 25 -6.37 10.41 -2.43
C GLN A 25 -7.02 9.80 -3.67
N GLN A 26 -6.63 10.21 -4.89
CA GLN A 26 -7.11 9.62 -6.14
C GLN A 26 -6.84 8.11 -6.23
N MET A 27 -5.67 7.67 -5.77
CA MET A 27 -5.36 6.24 -5.71
C MET A 27 -6.29 5.50 -4.74
N LEU A 28 -6.56 6.06 -3.56
CA LEU A 28 -7.45 5.45 -2.55
C LEU A 28 -8.90 5.35 -3.04
N GLU A 29 -9.43 6.40 -3.62
CA GLU A 29 -10.77 6.43 -4.23
C GLU A 29 -10.90 5.39 -5.36
N SER A 30 -9.89 5.30 -6.21
CA SER A 30 -9.85 4.32 -7.29
C SER A 30 -9.81 2.88 -6.76
N ILE A 31 -9.09 2.63 -5.67
CA ILE A 31 -9.06 1.34 -4.99
C ILE A 31 -10.43 1.00 -4.39
N GLU A 32 -11.11 1.95 -3.75
CA GLU A 32 -12.44 1.73 -3.19
C GLU A 32 -13.46 1.37 -4.29
N VAL A 33 -13.48 2.13 -5.39
CA VAL A 33 -14.32 1.82 -6.56
C VAL A 33 -13.99 0.45 -7.16
N ALA A 34 -12.71 0.07 -7.18
CA ALA A 34 -12.28 -1.24 -7.66
C ALA A 34 -12.81 -2.39 -6.80
N PHE A 35 -12.81 -2.21 -5.48
CA PHE A 35 -13.36 -3.19 -4.55
C PHE A 35 -14.87 -3.37 -4.75
N GLN A 36 -15.62 -2.26 -4.88
CA GLN A 36 -17.07 -2.30 -5.13
C GLN A 36 -17.39 -3.03 -6.43
N LYS A 37 -16.70 -2.71 -7.52
CA LYS A 37 -16.87 -3.36 -8.83
C LYS A 37 -16.55 -4.85 -8.75
N SER A 38 -15.44 -5.21 -8.10
CA SER A 38 -15.01 -6.59 -7.97
C SER A 38 -15.99 -7.41 -7.14
N ASP A 39 -16.47 -6.89 -6.01
CA ASP A 39 -17.42 -7.57 -5.13
C ASP A 39 -18.76 -7.80 -5.85
N SER A 40 -19.29 -6.78 -6.54
CA SER A 40 -20.52 -6.89 -7.33
C SER A 40 -20.37 -7.96 -8.42
N HIS A 41 -19.29 -7.91 -9.21
CA HIS A 41 -19.02 -8.90 -10.24
C HIS A 41 -18.91 -10.33 -9.70
N LEU A 42 -18.23 -10.50 -8.56
CA LEU A 42 -18.08 -11.81 -7.93
C LEU A 42 -19.43 -12.36 -7.49
N LYS A 43 -20.29 -11.56 -6.85
CA LYS A 43 -21.62 -11.97 -6.39
C LYS A 43 -22.55 -12.30 -7.55
N GLU A 44 -22.45 -11.59 -8.65
CA GLU A 44 -23.25 -11.87 -9.88
C GLU A 44 -22.80 -13.17 -10.56
N THR A 45 -21.48 -13.38 -10.66
CA THR A 45 -20.90 -14.48 -11.45
C THR A 45 -20.87 -15.80 -10.67
N TYR A 46 -20.52 -15.76 -9.39
CA TYR A 46 -20.25 -16.96 -8.58
C TYR A 46 -21.34 -17.21 -7.53
N LYS A 47 -22.56 -17.55 -7.99
CA LYS A 47 -23.71 -17.79 -7.09
C LYS A 47 -23.60 -19.07 -6.26
N HIS A 48 -22.80 -20.04 -6.71
CA HIS A 48 -22.71 -21.38 -6.13
C HIS A 48 -21.30 -21.79 -5.74
N VAL A 49 -20.31 -20.92 -5.97
CA VAL A 49 -18.91 -21.20 -5.69
C VAL A 49 -18.42 -20.31 -4.56
N PRO A 50 -17.69 -20.84 -3.56
CA PRO A 50 -17.10 -20.02 -2.51
C PRO A 50 -16.18 -18.93 -3.08
N LEU A 51 -16.39 -17.69 -2.65
CA LEU A 51 -15.62 -16.53 -3.16
C LEU A 51 -14.15 -16.54 -2.75
N ALA A 52 -13.77 -17.36 -1.78
CA ALA A 52 -12.38 -17.51 -1.33
C ALA A 52 -11.39 -17.91 -2.45
N GLY A 53 -11.86 -18.58 -3.50
CA GLY A 53 -11.06 -18.95 -4.66
C GLY A 53 -10.84 -17.75 -5.62
N PRO A 54 -11.90 -17.26 -6.29
CA PRO A 54 -11.80 -16.20 -7.29
C PRO A 54 -11.62 -14.79 -6.70
N GLY A 55 -12.08 -14.55 -5.48
CA GLY A 55 -12.14 -13.23 -4.85
C GLY A 55 -10.79 -12.51 -4.78
N PRO A 56 -9.72 -13.12 -4.21
CA PRO A 56 -8.42 -12.46 -4.11
C PRO A 56 -7.85 -12.02 -5.46
N GLN A 57 -8.04 -12.85 -6.49
CA GLN A 57 -7.56 -12.54 -7.83
C GLN A 57 -8.39 -11.43 -8.48
N SER A 58 -9.71 -11.48 -8.36
CA SER A 58 -10.60 -10.46 -8.89
C SER A 58 -10.27 -9.09 -8.29
N HIS A 59 -10.18 -8.98 -6.97
CA HIS A 59 -9.78 -7.74 -6.30
C HIS A 59 -8.41 -7.25 -6.77
N HIS A 60 -7.44 -8.15 -6.89
CA HIS A 60 -6.11 -7.78 -7.36
C HIS A 60 -6.16 -7.19 -8.76
N PHE A 61 -6.79 -7.85 -9.73
CA PHE A 61 -6.85 -7.37 -11.11
C PHE A 61 -7.65 -6.07 -11.24
N THR A 62 -8.78 -5.95 -10.52
CA THR A 62 -9.62 -4.75 -10.57
C THR A 62 -8.89 -3.54 -10.00
N VAL A 63 -8.11 -3.71 -8.93
CA VAL A 63 -7.25 -2.65 -8.37
C VAL A 63 -6.15 -2.25 -9.36
N GLN A 64 -5.50 -3.23 -10.03
CA GLN A 64 -4.49 -2.90 -11.05
C GLN A 64 -5.10 -2.06 -12.19
N GLU A 65 -6.26 -2.45 -12.70
CA GLU A 65 -6.97 -1.75 -13.78
C GLU A 65 -7.39 -0.34 -13.35
N ALA A 66 -7.90 -0.18 -12.13
CA ALA A 66 -8.28 1.12 -11.60
C ALA A 66 -7.09 2.08 -11.52
N LEU A 67 -5.93 1.61 -11.07
CA LEU A 67 -4.72 2.42 -11.02
C LEU A 67 -4.20 2.78 -12.41
N LEU A 68 -4.28 1.87 -13.39
CA LEU A 68 -3.89 2.14 -14.77
C LEU A 68 -4.76 3.21 -15.43
N SER A 69 -5.97 3.41 -14.92
CA SER A 69 -6.93 4.41 -15.40
C SER A 69 -6.73 5.81 -14.80
N LEU A 70 -5.80 5.96 -13.84
CA LEU A 70 -5.52 7.26 -13.22
C LEU A 70 -4.97 8.28 -14.21
N PRO A 71 -5.32 9.56 -14.06
CA PRO A 71 -4.77 10.64 -14.88
C PRO A 71 -3.27 10.81 -14.63
N LYS A 72 -2.53 11.01 -15.72
CA LYS A 72 -1.08 11.16 -15.72
C LYS A 72 -0.69 12.63 -15.87
N ASP A 73 0.45 12.99 -15.29
CA ASP A 73 1.11 14.29 -15.50
C ASP A 73 2.64 14.11 -15.51
N GLU A 74 3.38 15.21 -15.48
CA GLU A 74 4.85 15.22 -15.57
C GLU A 74 5.52 14.47 -14.40
N ASN A 75 4.92 14.51 -13.21
CA ASN A 75 5.45 13.93 -11.99
C ASN A 75 4.72 12.66 -11.53
N PHE A 76 3.63 12.29 -12.21
CA PHE A 76 2.80 11.14 -11.87
C PHE A 76 2.43 10.33 -13.10
N GLU A 77 3.01 9.13 -13.21
CA GLU A 77 2.78 8.22 -14.34
C GLU A 77 2.34 6.85 -13.84
N VAL A 78 1.38 6.24 -14.51
CA VAL A 78 1.04 4.83 -14.30
C VAL A 78 1.26 4.06 -15.58
N SER A 79 2.00 2.96 -15.48
CA SER A 79 2.35 2.10 -16.61
C SER A 79 2.03 0.64 -16.33
N ASN A 80 1.57 -0.07 -17.35
CA ASN A 80 1.38 -1.52 -17.27
C ASN A 80 2.70 -2.23 -17.52
N GLN A 81 3.16 -3.01 -16.56
CA GLN A 81 4.40 -3.77 -16.62
C GLN A 81 4.12 -5.27 -16.73
N VAL A 82 4.92 -5.97 -17.55
CA VAL A 82 4.84 -7.41 -17.73
C VAL A 82 5.83 -8.11 -16.80
N THR A 83 5.38 -9.14 -16.11
CA THR A 83 6.27 -9.96 -15.27
C THR A 83 7.20 -10.84 -16.11
N LYS A 84 8.41 -11.10 -15.61
CA LYS A 84 9.35 -12.06 -16.23
C LYS A 84 9.61 -13.22 -15.27
N PRO A 85 9.37 -14.49 -15.69
CA PRO A 85 8.85 -14.92 -17.00
C PRO A 85 7.44 -14.39 -17.26
N ALA A 86 7.08 -14.26 -18.55
CA ALA A 86 5.79 -13.74 -18.98
C ALA A 86 4.63 -14.56 -18.38
N GLY A 87 3.55 -13.92 -18.02
CA GLY A 87 2.36 -14.58 -17.46
C GLY A 87 1.55 -13.72 -16.51
N GLY A 88 2.03 -12.53 -16.14
CA GLY A 88 1.31 -11.58 -15.32
C GLY A 88 1.61 -10.14 -15.69
N HIS A 89 0.73 -9.26 -15.26
CA HIS A 89 0.85 -7.80 -15.42
C HIS A 89 0.70 -7.15 -14.05
N TYR A 90 1.28 -5.96 -13.89
CA TYR A 90 1.10 -5.14 -12.70
C TYR A 90 1.17 -3.66 -13.06
N ALA A 91 0.39 -2.83 -12.38
CA ALA A 91 0.49 -1.39 -12.46
C ALA A 91 1.73 -0.93 -11.68
N LEU A 92 2.59 -0.16 -12.35
CA LEU A 92 3.69 0.56 -11.73
C LEU A 92 3.35 2.04 -11.74
N VAL A 93 3.12 2.59 -10.57
CA VAL A 93 2.93 4.03 -10.37
C VAL A 93 4.30 4.64 -10.10
N ARG A 94 4.62 5.70 -10.84
CA ARG A 94 5.77 6.57 -10.59
C ARG A 94 5.26 7.91 -10.09
N ALA A 95 5.72 8.33 -8.94
CA ALA A 95 5.45 9.63 -8.35
C ALA A 95 6.81 10.25 -7.97
N GLY A 96 7.23 11.28 -8.72
CA GLY A 96 8.60 11.77 -8.64
C GLY A 96 9.61 10.64 -8.85
N ILE A 97 10.48 10.44 -7.88
CA ILE A 97 11.46 9.34 -7.90
C ILE A 97 10.95 8.05 -7.22
N MET A 98 9.73 8.05 -6.71
CA MET A 98 9.12 6.84 -6.14
C MET A 98 8.55 5.90 -7.19
N GLN A 99 8.65 4.61 -6.91
CA GLN A 99 7.99 3.54 -7.65
C GLN A 99 7.03 2.81 -6.71
N ILE A 100 5.74 2.81 -7.01
CA ILE A 100 4.72 2.21 -6.16
C ILE A 100 4.07 1.06 -6.91
N THR A 101 3.98 -0.10 -6.26
CA THR A 101 3.18 -1.23 -6.73
C THR A 101 2.13 -1.59 -5.70
N THR A 102 1.10 -2.34 -6.10
CA THR A 102 0.03 -2.73 -5.18
C THR A 102 -0.05 -4.23 -4.97
N SER A 103 -0.56 -4.61 -3.82
CA SER A 103 -0.95 -5.98 -3.50
C SER A 103 -2.11 -5.98 -2.53
N VAL A 104 -3.23 -6.55 -2.93
CA VAL A 104 -4.34 -6.78 -1.98
C VAL A 104 -3.90 -7.86 -0.99
N ILE A 105 -4.04 -7.57 0.30
CA ILE A 105 -3.68 -8.49 1.38
C ILE A 105 -4.90 -8.83 2.23
N THR A 106 -4.98 -10.08 2.67
CA THR A 106 -6.04 -10.53 3.58
C THR A 106 -5.54 -10.42 5.02
N MET A 107 -6.35 -9.89 5.93
CA MET A 107 -6.01 -9.80 7.35
C MET A 107 -5.60 -11.17 7.93
N GLY A 108 -4.59 -11.12 8.80
CA GLY A 108 -4.06 -12.32 9.50
C GLY A 108 -3.15 -13.19 8.65
N ARG A 109 -2.84 -12.83 7.41
CA ARG A 109 -1.87 -13.57 6.58
C ARG A 109 -0.43 -13.16 6.93
N THR A 110 0.43 -14.16 7.14
CA THR A 110 1.87 -13.99 7.35
C THR A 110 2.64 -14.89 6.37
N PRO A 111 3.58 -14.36 5.58
CA PRO A 111 3.88 -12.93 5.40
C PRO A 111 2.72 -12.20 4.71
N PRO A 112 2.57 -10.89 4.94
CA PRO A 112 1.42 -10.12 4.43
C PRO A 112 1.38 -10.05 2.91
N ILE A 113 2.51 -10.12 2.24
CA ILE A 113 2.61 -10.05 0.78
C ILE A 113 3.07 -11.39 0.18
N ARG A 114 2.53 -11.68 -1.01
CA ARG A 114 2.96 -12.86 -1.78
C ARG A 114 4.34 -12.61 -2.38
N ASP A 115 5.22 -13.59 -2.27
CA ASP A 115 6.51 -13.58 -2.95
C ASP A 115 6.33 -13.53 -4.48
N ALA A 116 7.01 -12.59 -5.12
CA ALA A 116 7.01 -12.43 -6.57
C ALA A 116 8.34 -11.86 -7.05
N ARG A 117 8.89 -12.44 -8.12
CA ARG A 117 10.18 -12.05 -8.66
C ARG A 117 10.29 -10.55 -8.97
N PHE A 118 9.24 -9.95 -9.55
CA PHE A 118 9.25 -8.52 -9.86
C PHE A 118 9.35 -7.65 -8.60
N ARG A 119 8.68 -8.06 -7.49
CA ARG A 119 8.78 -7.35 -6.21
C ARG A 119 10.17 -7.44 -5.60
N ARG A 120 10.83 -8.59 -5.72
CA ARG A 120 12.24 -8.72 -5.30
C ARG A 120 13.14 -7.81 -6.12
N LEU A 121 12.96 -7.72 -7.45
CA LEU A 121 13.73 -6.83 -8.31
C LEU A 121 13.51 -5.36 -7.94
N LEU A 122 12.28 -4.95 -7.71
CA LEU A 122 11.95 -3.59 -7.26
C LEU A 122 12.46 -3.33 -5.83
N GLY A 123 12.38 -4.33 -4.94
CA GLY A 123 12.92 -4.24 -3.58
C GLY A 123 14.42 -3.95 -3.54
N LEU A 124 15.19 -4.40 -4.54
CA LEU A 124 16.63 -4.09 -4.64
C LEU A 124 16.92 -2.58 -4.70
N ILE A 125 15.96 -1.76 -5.13
CA ILE A 125 16.06 -0.29 -5.11
C ILE A 125 16.26 0.20 -3.67
N ASN A 126 15.62 -0.47 -2.69
CA ASN A 126 15.68 -0.10 -1.28
C ASN A 126 16.93 -0.62 -0.54
N LYS A 127 17.79 -1.41 -1.22
CA LYS A 127 18.98 -2.04 -0.58
C LYS A 127 19.91 -1.03 0.10
N ARG A 128 19.93 0.21 -0.36
CA ARG A 128 20.70 1.29 0.25
C ARG A 128 20.25 1.64 1.68
N LEU A 129 18.92 1.52 1.95
CA LEU A 129 18.37 1.79 3.28
C LEU A 129 18.87 0.78 4.32
N GLU A 130 19.24 -0.43 3.90
CA GLU A 130 19.79 -1.48 4.76
C GLU A 130 21.25 -1.22 5.14
N ARG A 131 22.00 -0.44 4.34
CA ARG A 131 23.39 -0.11 4.60
C ARG A 131 23.56 1.00 5.64
N GLN A 132 22.48 1.61 6.09
CA GLN A 132 22.47 2.63 7.14
C GLN A 132 22.47 2.02 8.55
N GLN A 133 23.04 0.82 8.76
CA GLN A 133 23.42 0.42 10.09
C GLN A 133 24.44 1.45 10.60
N PRO A 134 24.25 1.97 11.84
CA PRO A 134 25.23 2.90 12.40
C PRO A 134 26.59 2.20 12.35
N ASP A 135 27.47 2.80 11.55
CA ASP A 135 28.85 2.34 11.51
C ASP A 135 29.40 2.41 12.93
N LEU A 136 29.90 1.29 13.43
CA LEU A 136 30.51 1.18 14.76
C LEU A 136 31.65 2.22 14.98
N PHE A 137 32.05 2.92 13.94
CA PHE A 137 33.12 3.92 13.91
C PHE A 137 32.65 5.37 13.67
N GLY A 138 31.35 5.67 13.70
CA GLY A 138 30.84 7.04 13.76
C GLY A 138 31.03 7.87 12.49
N ILE A 139 31.20 7.24 11.33
CA ILE A 139 31.22 7.94 10.05
C ILE A 139 29.77 8.23 9.67
N SER A 140 29.36 9.49 9.78
CA SER A 140 28.02 10.00 9.50
C SER A 140 27.52 9.50 8.15
N ALA A 141 26.45 8.69 8.17
CA ALA A 141 25.68 8.45 6.99
C ALA A 141 25.14 9.80 6.48
N SER A 142 25.48 10.19 5.27
CA SER A 142 24.91 11.38 4.64
C SER A 142 23.40 11.24 4.62
N PRO A 143 22.64 12.28 5.01
CA PRO A 143 21.20 12.28 4.85
C PRO A 143 20.85 11.97 3.40
N LEU A 144 19.72 11.33 3.17
CA LEU A 144 19.17 11.03 1.84
C LEU A 144 19.28 12.28 0.96
N GLY A 145 20.39 12.39 0.21
CA GLY A 145 20.61 13.51 -0.69
C GLY A 145 19.68 13.41 -1.89
N PRO A 146 19.24 14.51 -2.48
CA PRO A 146 18.19 14.58 -3.49
C PRO A 146 18.55 13.97 -4.87
N SER A 147 19.62 13.21 -5.00
CA SER A 147 20.07 12.76 -6.32
C SER A 147 20.31 11.26 -6.40
N GLN A 148 19.59 10.62 -7.28
CA GLN A 148 19.77 9.32 -7.94
C GLN A 148 19.06 8.09 -7.39
N ASP A 149 18.32 8.14 -6.31
CA ASP A 149 17.91 6.90 -5.65
C ASP A 149 16.38 6.77 -5.57
N ALA A 150 15.78 6.14 -6.58
CA ALA A 150 14.38 5.75 -6.55
C ALA A 150 14.03 4.99 -5.25
N LEU A 151 12.85 5.19 -4.70
CA LEU A 151 12.29 4.43 -3.59
C LEU A 151 11.20 3.50 -4.12
N HIS A 152 11.26 2.23 -3.78
CA HIS A 152 10.14 1.32 -4.04
C HIS A 152 9.24 1.22 -2.81
N ALA A 153 7.96 1.51 -2.99
CA ALA A 153 6.92 1.35 -1.98
C ALA A 153 5.81 0.41 -2.46
N LEU A 154 5.08 -0.13 -1.50
CA LEU A 154 3.90 -0.95 -1.72
C LEU A 154 2.68 -0.21 -1.17
N LEU A 155 1.62 -0.12 -1.95
CA LEU A 155 0.30 0.28 -1.48
C LEU A 155 -0.52 -1.00 -1.29
N LEU A 156 -0.90 -1.26 -0.04
CA LEU A 156 -1.47 -2.52 0.40
C LEU A 156 -2.91 -2.32 0.89
N PRO A 157 -3.93 -2.44 0.02
CA PRO A 157 -5.32 -2.50 0.46
C PRO A 157 -5.57 -3.80 1.22
N HIS A 158 -6.20 -3.69 2.39
CA HIS A 158 -6.55 -4.82 3.25
C HIS A 158 -7.97 -5.27 2.97
N THR A 159 -8.19 -6.56 2.86
CA THR A 159 -9.52 -7.16 2.80
C THR A 159 -9.77 -8.03 4.03
N THR A 160 -11.03 -8.18 4.39
CA THR A 160 -11.49 -9.12 5.41
C THR A 160 -11.19 -10.58 5.02
N LYS A 161 -11.37 -11.50 5.93
CA LYS A 161 -11.29 -12.93 5.61
C LYS A 161 -12.40 -13.29 4.63
N TRP A 162 -12.11 -14.13 3.65
CA TRP A 162 -13.06 -14.54 2.61
C TRP A 162 -14.24 -15.40 3.13
N SER A 163 -14.25 -15.72 4.40
CA SER A 163 -15.41 -16.29 5.10
C SER A 163 -16.47 -15.26 5.50
N GLU A 164 -16.12 -13.97 5.44
CA GLU A 164 -17.03 -12.87 5.73
C GLU A 164 -17.85 -12.50 4.49
N SER A 165 -18.95 -11.78 4.68
CA SER A 165 -19.91 -11.52 3.60
C SER A 165 -19.68 -10.22 2.83
N ASP A 166 -18.88 -9.29 3.36
CA ASP A 166 -18.66 -7.97 2.74
C ASP A 166 -17.20 -7.74 2.36
N HIS A 167 -16.98 -7.68 1.06
CA HIS A 167 -15.69 -7.37 0.44
C HIS A 167 -15.77 -6.14 -0.48
N SER A 168 -16.83 -5.34 -0.35
CA SER A 168 -17.10 -4.20 -1.21
C SER A 168 -16.17 -3.01 -1.01
N SER A 169 -15.36 -3.02 0.06
CA SER A 169 -14.37 -1.99 0.32
C SER A 169 -13.19 -2.54 1.11
N PRO A 170 -12.00 -1.91 0.98
CA PRO A 170 -10.89 -2.25 1.85
C PRO A 170 -11.22 -1.83 3.28
N ILE A 171 -10.78 -2.62 4.26
CA ILE A 171 -10.88 -2.29 5.69
C ILE A 171 -9.80 -1.31 6.15
N GLY A 172 -8.77 -1.12 5.35
CA GLY A 172 -7.69 -0.17 5.54
C GLY A 172 -6.72 -0.24 4.38
N VAL A 173 -5.83 0.72 4.30
CA VAL A 173 -4.74 0.76 3.31
C VAL A 173 -3.44 1.11 4.01
N THR A 174 -2.40 0.33 3.74
CA THR A 174 -1.06 0.54 4.28
C THR A 174 -0.10 0.95 3.18
N ILE A 175 0.78 1.90 3.45
CA ILE A 175 2.00 2.11 2.68
C ILE A 175 3.14 1.39 3.37
N ALA A 176 3.89 0.61 2.60
CA ALA A 176 5.02 -0.14 3.11
C ALA A 176 6.25 0.06 2.20
N VAL A 177 7.42 0.26 2.81
CA VAL A 177 8.71 0.26 2.14
C VAL A 177 9.41 -1.05 2.49
N PRO A 178 9.43 -2.04 1.57
CA PRO A 178 10.00 -3.34 1.86
C PRO A 178 11.53 -3.28 1.94
N TYR A 179 12.13 -4.22 2.66
CA TYR A 179 13.55 -4.51 2.51
C TYR A 179 13.86 -4.98 1.09
N SER A 180 15.14 -5.06 0.74
CA SER A 180 15.59 -5.59 -0.56
C SER A 180 15.12 -7.03 -0.79
N ASP A 181 14.97 -7.81 0.28
CA ASP A 181 14.17 -9.03 0.33
C ASP A 181 12.80 -8.71 0.96
N PRO A 182 11.71 -8.64 0.17
CA PRO A 182 10.40 -8.30 0.70
C PRO A 182 9.83 -9.32 1.70
N GLN A 183 10.42 -10.51 1.81
CA GLN A 183 10.03 -11.52 2.80
C GLN A 183 10.71 -11.29 4.16
N ALA A 184 11.80 -10.53 4.19
CA ALA A 184 12.52 -10.22 5.42
C ALA A 184 11.81 -9.15 6.28
N GLY A 185 10.91 -8.34 5.68
CA GLY A 185 10.17 -7.30 6.39
C GLY A 185 10.17 -5.95 5.69
N PHE A 186 10.03 -4.89 6.47
CA PHE A 186 9.81 -3.53 5.97
C PHE A 186 10.65 -2.51 6.75
N HIS A 187 11.20 -1.53 6.04
CA HIS A 187 11.76 -0.30 6.63
C HIS A 187 10.64 0.58 7.21
N LEU A 188 9.50 0.61 6.50
CA LEU A 188 8.30 1.32 6.90
C LEU A 188 7.08 0.45 6.63
N PHE A 189 6.17 0.39 7.60
CA PHE A 189 4.85 -0.21 7.45
C PHE A 189 3.88 0.66 8.24
N ILE A 190 3.13 1.51 7.54
CA ILE A 190 2.30 2.55 8.16
C ILE A 190 0.92 2.58 7.51
N ASP A 191 -0.11 2.71 8.34
CA ASP A 191 -1.46 2.98 7.86
C ASP A 191 -1.52 4.35 7.17
N VAL A 192 -2.23 4.44 6.04
CA VAL A 192 -2.38 5.70 5.32
C VAL A 192 -2.97 6.79 6.20
N GLY A 193 -3.83 6.44 7.17
CA GLY A 193 -4.37 7.35 8.15
C GLY A 193 -3.32 8.05 9.00
N GLN A 194 -2.28 7.33 9.36
CA GLN A 194 -1.15 7.93 10.09
C GLN A 194 -0.28 8.78 9.16
N LEU A 195 -0.17 8.41 7.90
CA LEU A 195 0.61 9.17 6.91
C LEU A 195 0.00 10.56 6.64
N TRP A 196 -1.33 10.71 6.72
CA TRP A 196 -1.99 12.00 6.55
C TRP A 196 -1.52 13.08 7.53
N GLN A 197 -1.04 12.71 8.70
CA GLN A 197 -0.50 13.66 9.67
C GLN A 197 0.74 14.39 9.13
N TYR A 198 1.56 13.71 8.33
CA TYR A 198 2.76 14.30 7.72
C TYR A 198 2.43 15.23 6.56
N TYR A 199 1.33 15.01 5.82
CA TYR A 199 0.84 15.96 4.82
C TYR A 199 0.35 17.25 5.47
N SER A 200 -0.39 17.15 6.58
CA SER A 200 -0.86 18.31 7.32
C SER A 200 0.28 19.17 7.88
N GLU A 201 1.36 18.52 8.33
CA GLU A 201 2.57 19.23 8.78
C GLU A 201 3.31 19.93 7.64
N ALA A 202 3.24 19.38 6.41
CA ALA A 202 3.86 19.97 5.23
C ALA A 202 3.07 21.13 4.64
N GLY A 203 1.87 21.44 5.17
CA GLY A 203 1.01 22.54 4.71
C GLY A 203 0.18 22.21 3.46
N ASP A 204 0.10 20.96 3.08
CA ASP A 204 -0.83 20.51 2.05
C ASP A 204 -2.26 20.61 2.58
N GLU A 205 -3.13 21.35 1.87
CA GLU A 205 -4.57 21.34 2.16
C GLU A 205 -5.12 19.95 1.79
N VAL A 206 -5.38 19.16 2.81
CA VAL A 206 -5.99 17.84 2.64
C VAL A 206 -7.51 18.00 2.71
N GLU A 207 -8.19 17.95 1.57
CA GLU A 207 -9.65 17.80 1.56
C GLU A 207 -10.02 16.40 2.07
N ASP A 208 -10.63 16.37 3.25
CA ASP A 208 -10.98 15.12 3.99
C ASP A 208 -12.27 14.50 3.45
N ILE A 209 -12.32 14.15 2.16
CA ILE A 209 -13.55 13.63 1.52
C ILE A 209 -13.64 12.09 1.60
N ALA A 210 -12.55 11.36 1.43
CA ALA A 210 -12.56 9.88 1.39
C ALA A 210 -12.28 9.22 2.76
N TYR A 211 -11.61 9.92 3.63
CA TYR A 211 -11.10 9.40 4.89
C TYR A 211 -12.15 9.09 5.97
N PRO A 212 -13.26 9.86 6.13
CA PRO A 212 -14.28 9.56 7.11
C PRO A 212 -14.90 8.17 6.93
N THR A 213 -15.11 7.75 5.69
CA THR A 213 -15.75 6.45 5.36
C THR A 213 -14.87 5.27 5.75
N LEU A 214 -13.58 5.34 5.47
CA LEU A 214 -12.58 4.34 5.90
C LEU A 214 -12.46 4.30 7.43
N ARG A 215 -12.39 5.46 8.09
CA ARG A 215 -12.26 5.59 9.53
C ARG A 215 -13.48 5.09 10.29
N ASP A 216 -14.68 5.35 9.81
CA ASP A 216 -15.91 4.85 10.40
C ASP A 216 -16.07 3.35 10.26
N ARG A 217 -15.56 2.76 9.17
CA ARG A 217 -15.54 1.32 8.96
C ARG A 217 -14.53 0.62 9.87
N MET A 218 -13.34 1.19 10.04
CA MET A 218 -12.34 0.67 11.00
C MET A 218 -12.90 0.68 12.43
N ARG A 219 -13.55 1.77 12.86
CA ARG A 219 -14.21 1.84 14.18
C ARG A 219 -15.33 0.82 14.34
N ARG A 220 -16.10 0.53 13.28
CA ARG A 220 -17.15 -0.50 13.32
C ARG A 220 -16.57 -1.92 13.39
N ALA A 221 -15.42 -2.18 12.73
CA ALA A 221 -14.71 -3.45 12.83
C ALA A 221 -14.14 -3.66 14.24
N GLU A 222 -13.47 -2.67 14.82
CA GLU A 222 -12.94 -2.71 16.18
C GLU A 222 -14.04 -2.91 17.24
N ASN A 223 -15.20 -2.27 17.08
CA ASN A 223 -16.33 -2.42 17.99
C ASN A 223 -17.02 -3.79 17.88
N ARG A 224 -16.96 -4.45 16.72
CA ARG A 224 -17.46 -5.82 16.56
C ARG A 224 -16.58 -6.84 17.30
N ASP A 225 -15.28 -6.73 17.13
CA ASP A 225 -14.32 -7.63 17.80
C ASP A 225 -14.42 -7.52 19.33
N GLN A 226 -14.73 -6.33 19.86
CA GLN A 226 -14.95 -6.13 21.31
C GLN A 226 -16.30 -6.67 21.80
N SER A 227 -17.32 -6.75 20.96
CA SER A 227 -18.64 -7.27 21.34
C SER A 227 -18.73 -8.79 21.28
N GLU A 228 -17.91 -9.45 20.48
CA GLU A 228 -17.87 -10.92 20.38
C GLU A 228 -16.94 -11.57 21.43
N GLY A 229 -16.01 -10.82 22.01
CA GLY A 229 -15.08 -11.30 23.06
C GLY A 229 -15.64 -11.24 24.50
N GLY A 230 -16.87 -10.80 24.70
CA GLY A 230 -17.47 -10.56 26.03
C GLY A 230 -18.40 -11.64 26.57
N ASN A 231 -18.56 -12.79 25.91
CA ASN A 231 -19.41 -13.89 26.33
C ASN A 231 -18.59 -15.20 26.45
N GLU A 232 -17.71 -15.29 27.40
CA GLU A 232 -17.23 -16.54 28.00
C GLU A 232 -17.34 -16.46 29.53
#